data_fbefa73855f04dcd564a7e86b559f118
#
_entry.id   fbefa73855f04dcd564a7e86b559f118
#
_cell.length_a   1.000
_cell.length_b   1.000
_cell.length_c   1.000
_cell.angle_alpha   90.00
_cell.angle_beta   90.00
_cell.angle_gamma   90.00
#
_symmetry.space_group_name_H-M   'P 1'
#
loop_
_entity.id
_entity.type
_entity.pdbx_description
1 polymer ?
#
loop_
_entity_poly.entity_id
_entity_poly.type
_entity_poly.pdbx_seq_one_letter_code
_entity_poly.pdbx_strand_id
1 'polypeptide(L)'
;MPKYMAEWIQWPERVKDVREGRYFDLPPAHYEGIFTLVCNFLCPHCTRRTTRLKWVDGGTWNHNTPISEANTLHPTGLRRVIDELAELRVDNQMGIIWGGGDPTSNPFTYDGMLYARAKGISASFLTNGVFLEVDRCLDADPTLIRISLNCGTEEAYRRFHGYPKGWDYFAQIKIKMRELVRRKIERRAKTLIGISLIIDERNINDVVAAAEEIRAVVDEVGPGIDYVIVRPVMNYSHFQRDYAMVRDGTKDRARYMVEPGGPVWTILNELGIPLILIKDSFDQKPEAHFYESDSDCLAYGLCGEIRHNGDVQLCSDSYGNPEYTIGNIFERPLRDILKSDRRREVLDRINGMKCYETRCPHNSRGHHHNRVFHQIEAMRRAGKMDEVAGWIDDMRACTHDLGHSFFI
;
A
#
# COMPACT_ATOMS: atom_id res chain seq x y z
N MET A 1 -7.00 -13.31 -12.29
CA MET A 1 -7.62 -13.16 -10.94
C MET A 1 -7.43 -11.72 -10.51
N PRO A 2 -8.46 -11.04 -9.98
CA PRO A 2 -8.27 -9.72 -9.39
C PRO A 2 -7.27 -9.81 -8.23
N LYS A 3 -6.20 -9.03 -8.29
CA LYS A 3 -5.03 -9.06 -7.39
C LYS A 3 -5.38 -9.06 -5.89
N TYR A 4 -6.46 -8.39 -5.50
CA TYR A 4 -6.83 -8.19 -4.10
C TYR A 4 -7.84 -9.21 -3.55
N MET A 5 -8.33 -10.14 -4.34
CA MET A 5 -9.33 -11.09 -3.86
C MET A 5 -8.80 -12.06 -2.80
N ALA A 6 -7.52 -12.41 -2.88
CA ALA A 6 -6.90 -13.25 -1.88
C ALA A 6 -6.97 -12.67 -0.45
N GLU A 7 -7.18 -11.36 -0.30
CA GLU A 7 -7.31 -10.70 0.99
C GLU A 7 -8.53 -11.16 1.81
N TRP A 8 -9.51 -11.78 1.20
CA TRP A 8 -10.70 -12.23 1.90
C TRP A 8 -11.17 -13.64 1.53
N ILE A 9 -10.90 -14.10 0.30
CA ILE A 9 -11.41 -15.42 -0.15
C ILE A 9 -10.76 -16.61 0.56
N GLN A 10 -9.56 -16.44 1.11
CA GLN A 10 -8.88 -17.50 1.85
C GLN A 10 -9.53 -17.75 3.22
N TRP A 11 -10.41 -16.86 3.68
CA TRP A 11 -10.97 -16.90 5.03
C TRP A 11 -12.47 -17.21 5.03
N PRO A 12 -12.84 -18.41 5.52
CA PRO A 12 -14.22 -18.87 5.51
C PRO A 12 -15.22 -17.88 6.12
N GLU A 13 -14.84 -17.24 7.23
CA GLU A 13 -15.70 -16.28 7.91
C GLU A 13 -15.97 -15.04 7.04
N ARG A 14 -14.92 -14.48 6.43
CA ARG A 14 -15.09 -13.34 5.50
C ARG A 14 -15.89 -13.71 4.28
N VAL A 15 -15.64 -14.89 3.70
CA VAL A 15 -16.43 -15.40 2.57
C VAL A 15 -17.90 -15.51 2.95
N LYS A 16 -18.19 -16.04 4.16
CA LYS A 16 -19.55 -16.13 4.67
C LYS A 16 -20.19 -14.74 4.79
N ASP A 17 -19.51 -13.78 5.41
CA ASP A 17 -20.02 -12.42 5.58
C ASP A 17 -20.30 -11.72 4.24
N VAL A 18 -19.39 -11.84 3.28
CA VAL A 18 -19.57 -11.29 1.93
C VAL A 18 -20.74 -11.97 1.22
N ARG A 19 -20.87 -13.30 1.30
CA ARG A 19 -22.00 -14.04 0.70
C ARG A 19 -23.35 -13.66 1.31
N GLU A 20 -23.39 -13.31 2.59
CA GLU A 20 -24.59 -12.88 3.31
C GLU A 20 -24.85 -11.37 3.21
N GLY A 21 -23.98 -10.61 2.55
CA GLY A 21 -24.09 -9.15 2.40
C GLY A 21 -23.79 -8.36 3.69
N ARG A 22 -23.08 -8.98 4.64
CA ARG A 22 -22.74 -8.35 5.94
C ARG A 22 -21.44 -7.56 5.89
N TYR A 23 -21.32 -6.66 4.93
CA TYR A 23 -20.07 -5.88 4.73
C TYR A 23 -19.73 -4.98 5.92
N PHE A 24 -20.71 -4.54 6.70
CA PHE A 24 -20.47 -3.71 7.89
C PHE A 24 -19.79 -4.48 9.01
N ASP A 25 -20.07 -5.76 9.13
CA ASP A 25 -19.56 -6.63 10.20
C ASP A 25 -18.27 -7.35 9.77
N LEU A 26 -17.80 -7.12 8.53
CA LEU A 26 -16.64 -7.78 7.96
C LEU A 26 -15.39 -7.48 8.83
N PRO A 27 -14.69 -8.50 9.35
CA PRO A 27 -13.47 -8.28 10.11
C PRO A 27 -12.38 -7.67 9.22
N PRO A 28 -11.64 -6.67 9.71
CA PRO A 28 -10.55 -6.08 8.95
C PRO A 28 -9.50 -7.11 8.52
N ALA A 29 -8.98 -6.98 7.30
CA ALA A 29 -7.88 -7.78 6.81
C ALA A 29 -6.53 -7.14 7.13
N HIS A 30 -6.46 -5.81 6.96
CA HIS A 30 -5.26 -5.06 7.27
C HIS A 30 -5.57 -3.59 7.57
N TYR A 31 -4.59 -2.95 8.20
CA TYR A 31 -4.57 -1.50 8.39
C TYR A 31 -3.30 -0.91 7.80
N GLU A 32 -3.44 0.26 7.18
CA GLU A 32 -2.28 1.12 6.96
C GLU A 32 -1.95 1.86 8.25
N GLY A 33 -0.75 1.63 8.76
CA GLY A 33 -0.22 2.31 9.93
C GLY A 33 0.56 3.56 9.53
N ILE A 34 -0.04 4.74 9.68
CA ILE A 34 0.62 6.01 9.44
C ILE A 34 1.30 6.47 10.72
N PHE A 35 2.31 5.74 11.12
CA PHE A 35 2.94 5.89 12.43
C PHE A 35 4.01 6.99 12.50
N THR A 36 4.35 7.58 11.36
CA THR A 36 5.18 8.79 11.29
C THR A 36 4.78 9.66 10.10
N LEU A 37 4.93 10.97 10.25
CA LEU A 37 4.80 11.93 9.16
C LEU A 37 6.17 12.38 8.63
N VAL A 38 7.27 11.98 9.29
CA VAL A 38 8.62 12.36 8.94
C VAL A 38 9.11 11.57 7.73
N CYS A 39 9.73 12.26 6.78
CA CYS A 39 10.34 11.67 5.59
C CYS A 39 11.51 12.55 5.13
N ASN A 40 12.60 11.94 4.70
CA ASN A 40 13.75 12.66 4.13
C ASN A 40 13.49 13.21 2.72
N PHE A 41 12.39 12.79 2.04
CA PHE A 41 12.03 13.22 0.70
C PHE A 41 10.84 14.19 0.69
N LEU A 42 10.77 14.99 -0.37
CA LEU A 42 9.68 15.92 -0.67
C LEU A 42 9.08 15.61 -2.05
N CYS A 43 8.83 14.35 -2.34
CA CYS A 43 8.33 13.89 -3.63
C CYS A 43 7.13 14.71 -4.09
N PRO A 44 7.16 15.35 -5.27
CA PRO A 44 6.05 16.16 -5.76
C PRO A 44 4.74 15.38 -5.93
N HIS A 45 4.81 14.09 -6.26
CA HIS A 45 3.68 13.19 -6.42
C HIS A 45 3.19 12.53 -5.13
N CYS A 46 3.78 12.84 -3.98
CA CYS A 46 3.42 12.20 -2.72
C CYS A 46 2.05 12.70 -2.21
N THR A 47 1.06 11.81 -2.18
CA THR A 47 -0.27 12.10 -1.62
C THR A 47 -0.21 12.63 -0.20
N ARG A 48 0.69 12.07 0.61
CA ARG A 48 0.85 12.47 2.00
C ARG A 48 1.49 13.84 2.17
N ARG A 49 2.27 14.30 1.19
CA ARG A 49 2.77 15.69 1.16
C ARG A 49 1.64 16.68 0.94
N THR A 50 0.73 16.36 0.05
CA THR A 50 -0.41 17.23 -0.27
C THR A 50 -1.38 17.31 0.91
N THR A 51 -1.61 16.19 1.60
CA THR A 51 -2.40 16.18 2.83
C THR A 51 -1.69 16.90 3.99
N ARG A 52 -0.36 16.84 4.09
CA ARG A 52 0.40 17.61 5.08
C ARG A 52 0.17 19.11 4.95
N LEU A 53 0.19 19.63 3.73
CA LEU A 53 -0.01 21.06 3.48
C LEU A 53 -1.45 21.52 3.74
N LYS A 54 -2.42 20.62 3.70
CA LYS A 54 -3.84 20.94 3.81
C LYS A 54 -4.42 20.69 5.20
N TRP A 55 -3.94 19.65 5.90
CA TRP A 55 -4.59 19.15 7.13
C TRP A 55 -3.71 19.18 8.38
N VAL A 56 -2.42 19.38 8.23
CA VAL A 56 -1.48 19.50 9.34
C VAL A 56 -0.86 20.88 9.25
N ASP A 57 -1.14 21.73 10.22
CA ASP A 57 -0.68 23.12 10.31
C ASP A 57 0.77 23.29 9.83
N GLY A 58 0.92 23.71 8.56
CA GLY A 58 2.07 24.42 8.01
C GLY A 58 3.45 23.79 8.07
N GLY A 59 3.62 22.57 8.53
CA GLY A 59 4.94 21.96 8.74
C GLY A 59 5.41 21.08 7.58
N THR A 60 6.53 21.41 6.96
CA THR A 60 7.30 20.45 6.15
C THR A 60 8.04 19.51 7.09
N TRP A 61 7.50 18.30 7.28
CA TRP A 61 8.13 17.24 8.09
C TRP A 61 9.24 16.59 7.28
N ASN A 62 10.46 17.08 7.38
CA ASN A 62 11.64 16.54 6.72
C ASN A 62 12.56 15.85 7.74
N HIS A 63 13.67 15.26 7.27
CA HIS A 63 14.63 14.55 8.12
C HIS A 63 15.24 15.41 9.24
N ASN A 64 15.20 16.73 9.13
CA ASN A 64 15.65 17.64 10.18
C ASN A 64 14.53 17.97 11.19
N THR A 65 13.29 17.52 10.94
CA THR A 65 12.19 17.73 11.87
C THR A 65 12.36 16.82 13.07
N PRO A 66 12.43 17.34 14.30
CA PRO A 66 12.55 16.51 15.48
C PRO A 66 11.35 15.54 15.59
N ILE A 67 11.66 14.30 15.97
CA ILE A 67 10.63 13.31 16.31
C ILE A 67 9.88 13.77 17.55
N SER A 68 8.57 13.79 17.48
CA SER A 68 7.67 14.18 18.57
C SER A 68 6.33 13.47 18.45
N GLU A 69 5.51 13.50 19.49
CA GLU A 69 4.14 12.96 19.45
C GLU A 69 3.24 13.67 18.41
N ALA A 70 3.60 14.91 18.04
CA ALA A 70 2.88 15.64 16.98
C ALA A 70 3.10 15.07 15.57
N ASN A 71 4.11 14.22 15.37
CA ASN A 71 4.45 13.71 14.04
C ASN A 71 4.77 12.21 13.99
N THR A 72 4.92 11.55 15.15
CA THR A 72 5.36 10.15 15.22
C THR A 72 4.72 9.46 16.40
N LEU A 73 4.19 8.27 16.18
CA LEU A 73 3.59 7.45 17.22
C LEU A 73 4.65 6.93 18.18
N HIS A 74 4.48 7.22 19.45
CA HIS A 74 5.35 6.78 20.53
C HIS A 74 5.22 5.26 20.79
N PRO A 75 6.23 4.55 21.34
CA PRO A 75 6.19 3.10 21.60
C PRO A 75 4.98 2.61 22.38
N THR A 76 4.51 3.35 23.39
CA THR A 76 3.32 2.98 24.16
C THR A 76 2.05 3.00 23.30
N GLY A 77 1.89 4.01 22.47
CA GLY A 77 0.80 4.09 21.50
C GLY A 77 0.87 3.00 20.45
N LEU A 78 2.09 2.72 19.95
CA LEU A 78 2.31 1.66 18.97
C LEU A 78 1.95 0.26 19.54
N ARG A 79 2.35 -0.03 20.79
CA ARG A 79 1.95 -1.27 21.46
C ARG A 79 0.44 -1.37 21.60
N ARG A 80 -0.22 -0.30 22.01
CA ARG A 80 -1.69 -0.27 22.12
C ARG A 80 -2.36 -0.56 20.78
N VAL A 81 -1.92 0.09 19.70
CA VAL A 81 -2.46 -0.18 18.34
C VAL A 81 -2.31 -1.66 17.98
N ILE A 82 -1.14 -2.24 18.23
CA ILE A 82 -0.87 -3.64 17.91
C ILE A 82 -1.71 -4.58 18.76
N ASP A 83 -1.88 -4.31 20.06
CA ASP A 83 -2.71 -5.11 20.96
C ASP A 83 -4.19 -5.10 20.53
N GLU A 84 -4.72 -3.94 20.21
CA GLU A 84 -6.09 -3.78 19.72
C GLU A 84 -6.33 -4.52 18.37
N LEU A 85 -5.35 -4.47 17.48
CA LEU A 85 -5.41 -5.23 16.22
C LEU A 85 -5.32 -6.75 16.46
N ALA A 86 -4.52 -7.17 17.43
CA ALA A 86 -4.41 -8.58 17.78
C ALA A 86 -5.73 -9.13 18.36
N GLU A 87 -6.48 -8.32 19.10
CA GLU A 87 -7.82 -8.68 19.61
C GLU A 87 -8.86 -8.85 18.50
N LEU A 88 -8.71 -8.12 17.38
CA LEU A 88 -9.61 -8.20 16.23
C LEU A 88 -9.24 -9.30 15.24
N ARG A 89 -8.10 -9.94 15.45
CA ARG A 89 -7.57 -10.91 14.53
C ARG A 89 -8.48 -12.14 14.43
N VAL A 90 -8.87 -12.48 13.20
CA VAL A 90 -9.58 -13.70 12.87
C VAL A 90 -8.59 -14.66 12.18
N ASP A 91 -8.46 -15.88 12.66
CA ASP A 91 -7.64 -16.96 12.06
C ASP A 91 -6.18 -16.61 11.72
N ASN A 92 -5.50 -15.86 12.59
CA ASN A 92 -4.14 -15.37 12.38
C ASN A 92 -3.93 -14.42 11.20
N GLN A 93 -4.94 -13.64 10.84
CA GLN A 93 -4.99 -12.97 9.56
C GLN A 93 -5.27 -11.47 9.67
N MET A 94 -4.39 -10.81 10.38
CA MET A 94 -4.30 -9.36 10.44
C MET A 94 -2.94 -8.92 9.92
N GLY A 95 -2.95 -7.91 9.05
CA GLY A 95 -1.74 -7.28 8.55
C GLY A 95 -1.63 -5.80 8.90
N ILE A 96 -0.43 -5.33 9.11
CA ILE A 96 -0.12 -3.90 9.20
C ILE A 96 0.84 -3.55 8.07
N ILE A 97 0.47 -2.56 7.26
CA ILE A 97 1.36 -1.92 6.30
C ILE A 97 1.92 -0.66 6.94
N TRP A 98 3.19 -0.68 7.34
CA TRP A 98 3.87 0.52 7.85
C TRP A 98 4.06 1.53 6.73
N GLY A 99 3.48 2.69 6.89
CA GLY A 99 3.49 3.79 5.93
C GLY A 99 3.62 5.15 6.63
N GLY A 100 3.20 6.18 5.92
CA GLY A 100 3.21 7.55 6.43
C GLY A 100 4.18 8.45 5.71
N GLY A 101 5.15 9.03 6.42
CA GLY A 101 6.34 9.65 5.88
C GLY A 101 7.24 8.57 5.26
N ASP A 102 8.35 8.27 5.90
CA ASP A 102 9.09 7.04 5.64
C ASP A 102 9.18 6.24 6.94
N PRO A 103 8.77 4.96 6.98
CA PRO A 103 8.81 4.17 8.19
C PRO A 103 10.19 4.07 8.84
N THR A 104 11.26 4.10 8.02
CA THR A 104 12.64 4.05 8.53
C THR A 104 13.08 5.34 9.23
N SER A 105 12.31 6.42 9.08
CA SER A 105 12.49 7.66 9.84
C SER A 105 11.93 7.59 11.26
N ASN A 106 11.13 6.57 11.58
CA ASN A 106 10.64 6.34 12.93
C ASN A 106 11.55 5.34 13.65
N PRO A 107 12.25 5.71 14.72
CA PRO A 107 13.20 4.84 15.42
C PRO A 107 12.54 3.62 16.06
N PHE A 108 11.22 3.63 16.23
CA PHE A 108 10.45 2.56 16.87
C PHE A 108 9.85 1.54 15.89
N THR A 109 10.07 1.72 14.59
CA THR A 109 9.46 0.87 13.54
C THR A 109 9.81 -0.60 13.71
N TYR A 110 11.09 -0.93 13.85
CA TYR A 110 11.53 -2.32 13.93
C TYR A 110 11.08 -3.01 15.22
N ASP A 111 11.13 -2.30 16.35
CA ASP A 111 10.66 -2.81 17.64
C ASP A 111 9.13 -3.02 17.63
N GLY A 112 8.42 -2.13 16.93
CA GLY A 112 6.98 -2.28 16.69
C GLY A 112 6.66 -3.50 15.82
N MET A 113 7.43 -3.75 14.77
CA MET A 113 7.26 -4.93 13.92
C MET A 113 7.56 -6.23 14.66
N LEU A 114 8.62 -6.27 15.48
CA LEU A 114 8.92 -7.40 16.36
C LEU A 114 7.75 -7.69 17.31
N TYR A 115 7.16 -6.64 17.87
CA TYR A 115 6.02 -6.79 18.76
C TYR A 115 4.77 -7.27 18.00
N ALA A 116 4.50 -6.74 16.81
CA ALA A 116 3.40 -7.19 15.96
C ALA A 116 3.53 -8.67 15.60
N ARG A 117 4.73 -9.11 15.21
CA ARG A 117 5.03 -10.51 14.95
C ARG A 117 4.77 -11.39 16.18
N ALA A 118 5.23 -10.96 17.37
CA ALA A 118 4.99 -11.70 18.63
C ALA A 118 3.50 -11.84 18.95
N LYS A 119 2.66 -10.91 18.46
CA LYS A 119 1.20 -10.98 18.54
C LYS A 119 0.54 -11.71 17.36
N GLY A 120 1.33 -12.28 16.44
CA GLY A 120 0.83 -13.00 15.26
C GLY A 120 0.22 -12.08 14.20
N ILE A 121 0.65 -10.82 14.13
CA ILE A 121 0.26 -9.85 13.11
C ILE A 121 1.36 -9.79 12.05
N SER A 122 0.99 -9.95 10.79
CA SER A 122 1.91 -9.77 9.67
C SER A 122 2.28 -8.30 9.50
N ALA A 123 3.55 -8.02 9.28
CA ALA A 123 4.05 -6.67 9.06
C ALA A 123 4.68 -6.55 7.67
N SER A 124 4.39 -5.45 6.98
CA SER A 124 5.11 -5.07 5.79
C SER A 124 5.39 -3.58 5.80
N PHE A 125 6.34 -3.10 5.02
CA PHE A 125 6.54 -1.68 4.87
C PHE A 125 7.04 -1.27 3.49
N LEU A 126 6.70 -0.02 3.15
CA LEU A 126 7.07 0.65 1.93
C LEU A 126 8.01 1.77 2.31
N THR A 127 9.23 1.75 1.78
CA THR A 127 10.27 2.71 2.16
C THR A 127 11.01 3.24 0.94
N ASN A 128 11.57 4.43 1.07
CA ASN A 128 12.58 4.92 0.13
C ASN A 128 13.96 4.26 0.39
N GLY A 129 14.12 3.55 1.49
CA GLY A 129 15.27 2.70 1.82
C GLY A 129 16.54 3.42 2.28
N VAL A 130 16.58 4.76 2.24
CA VAL A 130 17.82 5.54 2.56
C VAL A 130 18.29 5.29 3.99
N PHE A 131 17.36 5.27 4.95
CA PHE A 131 17.67 5.06 6.36
C PHE A 131 17.40 3.63 6.84
N LEU A 132 17.35 2.66 5.90
CA LEU A 132 17.11 1.27 6.24
C LEU A 132 18.24 0.69 7.09
N GLU A 133 17.92 0.23 8.29
CA GLU A 133 18.79 -0.53 9.17
C GLU A 133 18.60 -2.02 8.87
N VAL A 134 19.37 -2.53 7.90
CA VAL A 134 19.14 -3.84 7.27
C VAL A 134 19.07 -4.99 8.27
N ASP A 135 19.99 -5.07 9.20
CA ASP A 135 20.03 -6.16 10.18
C ASP A 135 18.83 -6.10 11.13
N ARG A 136 18.50 -4.93 11.69
CA ARG A 136 17.31 -4.74 12.53
C ARG A 136 16.01 -5.03 11.77
N CYS A 137 15.99 -4.63 10.49
CA CYS A 137 14.84 -4.91 9.64
C CYS A 137 14.62 -6.41 9.45
N LEU A 138 15.66 -7.17 9.12
CA LEU A 138 15.56 -8.61 8.94
C LEU A 138 15.33 -9.35 10.28
N ASP A 139 15.81 -8.83 11.40
CA ASP A 139 15.51 -9.36 12.75
C ASP A 139 14.01 -9.19 13.08
N ALA A 140 13.41 -8.11 12.63
CA ALA A 140 11.97 -7.87 12.76
C ALA A 140 11.13 -8.81 11.88
N ASP A 141 11.75 -9.48 10.91
CA ASP A 141 11.17 -10.49 10.01
C ASP A 141 9.84 -10.03 9.38
N PRO A 142 9.83 -8.88 8.69
CA PRO A 142 8.64 -8.44 7.99
C PRO A 142 8.28 -9.43 6.87
N THR A 143 7.00 -9.58 6.61
CA THR A 143 6.51 -10.39 5.48
C THR A 143 7.02 -9.85 4.16
N LEU A 144 7.08 -8.50 4.04
CA LEU A 144 7.47 -7.83 2.82
C LEU A 144 8.11 -6.47 3.10
N ILE A 145 9.18 -6.19 2.35
CA ILE A 145 9.80 -4.88 2.22
C ILE A 145 9.68 -4.44 0.76
N ARG A 146 9.15 -3.25 0.51
CA ARG A 146 9.13 -2.70 -0.85
C ARG A 146 9.89 -1.38 -0.91
N ILE A 147 10.94 -1.36 -1.71
CA ILE A 147 11.83 -0.21 -1.87
C ILE A 147 11.38 0.62 -3.07
N SER A 148 11.25 1.94 -2.88
CA SER A 148 10.87 2.89 -3.93
C SER A 148 12.12 3.40 -4.66
N LEU A 149 12.63 2.61 -5.62
CA LEU A 149 13.80 2.99 -6.43
C LEU A 149 13.43 4.07 -7.45
N ASN A 150 12.42 3.83 -8.28
CA ASN A 150 11.82 4.74 -9.26
C ASN A 150 12.73 5.28 -10.37
N CYS A 151 14.03 5.40 -10.17
CA CYS A 151 14.99 5.97 -11.10
C CYS A 151 16.32 5.22 -11.06
N GLY A 152 17.09 5.30 -12.16
CA GLY A 152 18.41 4.66 -12.31
C GLY A 152 19.60 5.63 -12.30
N THR A 153 19.35 6.95 -12.29
CA THR A 153 20.40 7.97 -12.22
C THR A 153 20.20 8.94 -11.07
N GLU A 154 21.29 9.48 -10.53
CA GLU A 154 21.28 10.45 -9.43
C GLU A 154 20.41 11.68 -9.77
N GLU A 155 20.55 12.21 -10.97
CA GLU A 155 19.81 13.41 -11.37
C GLU A 155 18.30 13.15 -11.43
N ALA A 156 17.88 12.06 -12.06
CA ALA A 156 16.47 11.67 -12.16
C ALA A 156 15.90 11.34 -10.78
N TYR A 157 16.65 10.58 -9.96
CA TYR A 157 16.25 10.21 -8.61
C TYR A 157 16.03 11.43 -7.72
N ARG A 158 16.98 12.38 -7.73
CA ARG A 158 16.88 13.63 -6.98
C ARG A 158 15.67 14.47 -7.43
N ARG A 159 15.46 14.61 -8.74
CA ARG A 159 14.33 15.35 -9.31
C ARG A 159 13.00 14.69 -8.98
N PHE A 160 12.93 13.37 -9.07
CA PHE A 160 11.71 12.61 -8.81
C PHE A 160 11.33 12.60 -7.33
N HIS A 161 12.31 12.46 -6.44
CA HIS A 161 12.10 12.41 -4.99
C HIS A 161 12.17 13.76 -4.28
N GLY A 162 12.59 14.81 -4.97
CA GLY A 162 12.51 16.20 -4.48
C GLY A 162 13.44 16.50 -3.30
N TYR A 163 14.68 16.04 -3.32
CA TYR A 163 15.65 16.38 -2.29
C TYR A 163 16.74 17.36 -2.81
N PRO A 164 17.40 18.14 -1.93
CA PRO A 164 18.40 19.13 -2.32
C PRO A 164 19.67 18.51 -2.92
N LYS A 165 20.40 19.30 -3.71
CA LYS A 165 21.76 18.95 -4.16
C LYS A 165 22.70 18.81 -2.95
N GLY A 166 23.70 17.93 -3.08
CA GLY A 166 24.71 17.70 -2.04
C GLY A 166 24.40 16.56 -1.08
N TRP A 167 23.24 15.91 -1.25
CA TRP A 167 22.90 14.66 -0.56
C TRP A 167 23.10 13.49 -1.51
N ASP A 168 23.76 12.43 -1.06
CA ASP A 168 24.08 11.23 -1.83
C ASP A 168 23.05 10.09 -1.64
N TYR A 169 21.78 10.45 -1.51
CA TYR A 169 20.71 9.48 -1.22
C TYR A 169 20.56 8.37 -2.27
N PHE A 170 20.86 8.68 -3.53
CA PHE A 170 20.84 7.65 -4.57
C PHE A 170 21.97 6.63 -4.39
N ALA A 171 23.17 7.08 -4.02
CA ALA A 171 24.25 6.16 -3.67
C ALA A 171 23.91 5.32 -2.44
N GLN A 172 23.33 5.94 -1.40
CA GLN A 172 22.93 5.24 -0.19
C GLN A 172 21.89 4.16 -0.45
N ILE A 173 20.83 4.44 -1.23
CA ILE A 173 19.82 3.42 -1.52
C ILE A 173 20.40 2.23 -2.29
N LYS A 174 21.33 2.45 -3.21
CA LYS A 174 22.02 1.38 -3.93
C LYS A 174 22.84 0.49 -3.00
N ILE A 175 23.53 1.08 -2.03
CA ILE A 175 24.26 0.34 -0.99
C ILE A 175 23.29 -0.48 -0.14
N LYS A 176 22.19 0.14 0.31
CA LYS A 176 21.19 -0.52 1.16
C LYS A 176 20.45 -1.65 0.44
N MET A 177 20.16 -1.51 -0.83
CA MET A 177 19.58 -2.59 -1.63
C MET A 177 20.53 -3.79 -1.72
N ARG A 178 21.81 -3.58 -2.03
CA ARG A 178 22.82 -4.65 -2.06
C ARG A 178 22.99 -5.32 -0.71
N GLU A 179 23.08 -4.54 0.35
CA GLU A 179 23.17 -5.04 1.71
C GLU A 179 21.96 -5.89 2.09
N LEU A 180 20.74 -5.41 1.82
CA LEU A 180 19.51 -6.11 2.12
C LEU A 180 19.41 -7.45 1.39
N VAL A 181 19.70 -7.47 0.08
CA VAL A 181 19.67 -8.70 -0.72
C VAL A 181 20.73 -9.68 -0.23
N ARG A 182 21.96 -9.23 -0.01
CA ARG A 182 23.05 -10.07 0.52
C ARG A 182 22.67 -10.69 1.86
N ARG A 183 22.20 -9.89 2.81
CA ARG A 183 21.80 -10.37 4.14
C ARG A 183 20.60 -11.30 4.11
N LYS A 184 19.61 -11.04 3.23
CA LYS A 184 18.51 -11.98 3.00
C LYS A 184 19.02 -13.35 2.58
N ILE A 185 19.92 -13.41 1.61
CA ILE A 185 20.51 -14.66 1.10
C ILE A 185 21.32 -15.37 2.20
N GLU A 186 22.24 -14.65 2.87
CA GLU A 186 23.08 -15.19 3.96
C GLU A 186 22.25 -15.80 5.09
N ARG A 187 21.17 -15.12 5.49
CA ARG A 187 20.30 -15.53 6.59
C ARG A 187 19.19 -16.50 6.17
N ARG A 188 19.03 -16.74 4.86
CA ARG A 188 17.88 -17.47 4.29
C ARG A 188 16.55 -16.90 4.79
N ALA A 189 16.47 -15.56 4.87
CA ALA A 189 15.29 -14.89 5.37
C ALA A 189 14.11 -15.07 4.40
N LYS A 190 12.91 -15.25 4.95
CA LYS A 190 11.67 -15.45 4.16
C LYS A 190 11.04 -14.13 3.72
N THR A 191 11.51 -13.03 4.24
CA THR A 191 11.05 -11.67 3.87
C THR A 191 11.09 -11.48 2.36
N LEU A 192 9.98 -11.09 1.76
CA LEU A 192 9.93 -10.71 0.36
C LEU A 192 10.53 -9.32 0.14
N ILE A 193 11.38 -9.17 -0.85
CA ILE A 193 11.95 -7.91 -1.29
C ILE A 193 11.33 -7.52 -2.62
N GLY A 194 10.54 -6.46 -2.63
CA GLY A 194 9.97 -5.86 -3.83
C GLY A 194 10.63 -4.53 -4.17
N ILE A 195 10.75 -4.24 -5.45
CA ILE A 195 11.17 -2.93 -5.95
C ILE A 195 9.99 -2.25 -6.63
N SER A 196 9.77 -0.98 -6.30
CA SER A 196 8.73 -0.16 -6.94
C SER A 196 9.34 0.80 -7.95
N LEU A 197 8.78 0.80 -9.15
CA LEU A 197 9.04 1.77 -10.22
C LEU A 197 7.75 2.53 -10.52
N ILE A 198 7.58 3.67 -9.88
CA ILE A 198 6.47 4.59 -10.13
C ILE A 198 6.90 5.55 -11.23
N ILE A 199 6.09 5.72 -12.26
CA ILE A 199 6.48 6.39 -13.51
C ILE A 199 5.64 7.64 -13.75
N ASP A 200 6.31 8.73 -14.13
CA ASP A 200 5.70 9.93 -14.72
C ASP A 200 6.67 10.62 -15.70
N GLU A 201 6.34 11.80 -16.15
CA GLU A 201 7.12 12.57 -17.12
C GLU A 201 8.54 12.89 -16.65
N ARG A 202 8.78 12.87 -15.33
CA ARG A 202 10.08 13.22 -14.72
C ARG A 202 11.09 12.09 -14.81
N ASN A 203 10.63 10.84 -14.84
CA ASN A 203 11.52 9.68 -14.81
C ASN A 203 11.30 8.67 -15.95
N ILE A 204 10.34 8.86 -16.84
CA ILE A 204 10.07 7.93 -17.95
C ILE A 204 11.31 7.60 -18.80
N ASN A 205 12.22 8.55 -18.96
CA ASN A 205 13.48 8.33 -19.71
C ASN A 205 14.54 7.56 -18.91
N ASP A 206 14.31 7.34 -17.61
CA ASP A 206 15.28 6.78 -16.67
C ASP A 206 14.88 5.39 -16.16
N VAL A 207 13.69 4.90 -16.57
CA VAL A 207 13.12 3.63 -16.06
C VAL A 207 13.95 2.42 -16.48
N VAL A 208 14.53 2.45 -17.69
CA VAL A 208 15.43 1.39 -18.17
C VAL A 208 16.71 1.37 -17.32
N ALA A 209 17.28 2.53 -17.03
CA ALA A 209 18.44 2.64 -16.15
C ALA A 209 18.13 2.14 -14.72
N ALA A 210 16.88 2.34 -14.23
CA ALA A 210 16.46 1.76 -12.97
C ALA A 210 16.42 0.22 -13.02
N ALA A 211 15.99 -0.37 -14.12
CA ALA A 211 16.04 -1.83 -14.30
C ALA A 211 17.49 -2.35 -14.37
N GLU A 212 18.41 -1.60 -14.98
CA GLU A 212 19.84 -1.95 -14.99
C GLU A 212 20.49 -1.83 -13.60
N GLU A 213 20.05 -0.91 -12.75
CA GLU A 213 20.48 -0.88 -11.33
C GLU A 213 20.00 -2.13 -10.57
N ILE A 214 18.81 -2.65 -10.88
CA ILE A 214 18.34 -3.93 -10.33
C ILE A 214 19.22 -5.08 -10.83
N ARG A 215 19.56 -5.11 -12.12
CA ARG A 215 20.51 -6.08 -12.70
C ARG A 215 21.85 -6.02 -11.95
N ALA A 216 22.41 -4.83 -11.78
CA ALA A 216 23.68 -4.65 -11.08
C ALA A 216 23.66 -5.19 -9.63
N VAL A 217 22.54 -5.12 -8.93
CA VAL A 217 22.38 -5.75 -7.61
C VAL A 217 22.44 -7.28 -7.73
N VAL A 218 21.70 -7.87 -8.67
CA VAL A 218 21.66 -9.32 -8.85
C VAL A 218 23.01 -9.87 -9.31
N ASP A 219 23.69 -9.19 -10.23
CA ASP A 219 25.00 -9.60 -10.73
C ASP A 219 26.08 -9.56 -9.63
N GLU A 220 26.00 -8.60 -8.71
CA GLU A 220 26.96 -8.45 -7.62
C GLU A 220 26.72 -9.39 -6.45
N VAL A 221 25.44 -9.56 -6.02
CA VAL A 221 25.13 -10.23 -4.75
C VAL A 221 24.28 -11.51 -4.90
N GLY A 222 23.78 -11.79 -6.09
CA GLY A 222 22.92 -12.95 -6.37
C GLY A 222 21.42 -12.66 -6.34
N PRO A 223 20.59 -13.65 -6.71
CA PRO A 223 19.14 -13.52 -6.78
C PRO A 223 18.53 -13.43 -5.35
N GLY A 224 17.78 -12.39 -5.10
CA GLY A 224 17.12 -12.19 -3.79
C GLY A 224 16.05 -11.10 -3.82
N ILE A 225 15.87 -10.45 -4.98
CA ILE A 225 14.73 -9.58 -5.27
C ILE A 225 13.59 -10.47 -5.79
N ASP A 226 12.45 -10.45 -5.11
CA ASP A 226 11.36 -11.38 -5.39
C ASP A 226 10.40 -10.88 -6.47
N TYR A 227 10.27 -9.56 -6.63
CA TYR A 227 9.44 -8.96 -7.69
C TYR A 227 9.75 -7.48 -7.92
N VAL A 228 9.36 -7.00 -9.09
CA VAL A 228 9.32 -5.57 -9.41
C VAL A 228 7.88 -5.17 -9.73
N ILE A 229 7.39 -4.10 -9.11
CA ILE A 229 6.07 -3.55 -9.41
C ILE A 229 6.22 -2.24 -10.18
N VAL A 230 5.51 -2.13 -11.30
CA VAL A 230 5.52 -0.93 -12.14
C VAL A 230 4.11 -0.36 -12.27
N ARG A 231 3.98 0.93 -12.05
CA ARG A 231 2.72 1.66 -12.23
C ARG A 231 2.98 3.13 -12.55
N PRO A 232 2.09 3.82 -13.27
CA PRO A 232 2.14 5.27 -13.36
C PRO A 232 1.85 5.91 -12.01
N VAL A 233 2.26 7.16 -11.83
CA VAL A 233 1.81 7.97 -10.70
C VAL A 233 0.28 8.03 -10.75
N MET A 234 -0.34 7.66 -9.63
CA MET A 234 -1.80 7.67 -9.51
C MET A 234 -2.31 9.08 -9.26
N ASN A 235 -3.40 9.43 -9.92
CA ASN A 235 -4.09 10.68 -9.68
C ASN A 235 -5.14 10.49 -8.57
N TYR A 236 -4.88 11.11 -7.44
CA TYR A 236 -5.83 11.23 -6.34
C TYR A 236 -6.53 12.60 -6.41
N SER A 237 -7.22 12.85 -7.52
CA SER A 237 -7.70 14.16 -8.00
C SER A 237 -8.45 15.02 -6.96
N HIS A 238 -9.14 14.41 -6.02
CA HIS A 238 -9.85 15.14 -4.97
C HIS A 238 -8.97 15.58 -3.80
N PHE A 239 -7.75 15.02 -3.68
CA PHE A 239 -6.75 15.44 -2.70
C PHE A 239 -5.61 16.24 -3.33
N GLN A 240 -5.40 16.10 -4.62
CA GLN A 240 -4.26 16.67 -5.37
C GLN A 240 -4.78 17.50 -6.57
N ARG A 241 -5.58 18.53 -6.30
CA ARG A 241 -6.16 19.38 -7.36
C ARG A 241 -5.12 19.97 -8.31
N ASP A 242 -3.90 20.15 -7.84
CA ASP A 242 -2.81 20.83 -8.58
C ASP A 242 -1.79 19.85 -9.19
N TYR A 243 -1.98 18.52 -9.03
CA TYR A 243 -1.07 17.54 -9.60
C TYR A 243 -1.55 17.13 -11.00
N ALA A 244 -0.72 17.45 -12.01
CA ALA A 244 -1.02 17.05 -13.39
C ALA A 244 -1.06 15.51 -13.50
N MET A 245 -2.10 15.01 -14.14
CA MET A 245 -2.19 13.59 -14.50
C MET A 245 -1.00 13.20 -15.41
N VAL A 246 -0.50 11.99 -15.24
CA VAL A 246 0.47 11.43 -16.18
C VAL A 246 -0.15 11.43 -17.57
N ARG A 247 0.54 12.01 -18.54
CA ARG A 247 0.04 12.16 -19.91
C ARG A 247 -0.10 10.81 -20.59
N ASP A 248 -1.07 10.68 -21.49
CA ASP A 248 -1.32 9.42 -22.18
C ASP A 248 -0.08 8.90 -22.92
N GLY A 249 0.64 9.78 -23.64
CA GLY A 249 1.89 9.39 -24.30
C GLY A 249 2.99 8.88 -23.35
N THR A 250 3.04 9.36 -22.11
CA THR A 250 3.93 8.82 -21.06
C THR A 250 3.49 7.44 -20.61
N LYS A 251 2.18 7.22 -20.48
CA LYS A 251 1.62 5.91 -20.12
C LYS A 251 1.84 4.88 -21.21
N ASP A 252 1.59 5.24 -22.47
CA ASP A 252 1.81 4.35 -23.62
C ASP A 252 3.28 3.94 -23.73
N ARG A 253 4.18 4.90 -23.53
CA ARG A 253 5.61 4.63 -23.51
C ARG A 253 6.01 3.75 -22.32
N ALA A 254 5.49 4.00 -21.14
CA ALA A 254 5.74 3.18 -19.95
C ALA A 254 5.21 1.75 -20.16
N ARG A 255 4.02 1.61 -20.76
CA ARG A 255 3.44 0.32 -21.13
C ARG A 255 4.37 -0.45 -22.07
N TYR A 256 4.80 0.19 -23.17
CA TYR A 256 5.75 -0.41 -24.11
C TYR A 256 7.02 -0.94 -23.42
N MET A 257 7.56 -0.19 -22.46
CA MET A 257 8.80 -0.59 -21.77
C MET A 257 8.64 -1.84 -20.91
N VAL A 258 7.44 -2.10 -20.40
CA VAL A 258 7.16 -3.12 -19.37
C VAL A 258 6.33 -4.30 -19.90
N GLU A 259 5.79 -4.22 -21.11
CA GLU A 259 5.12 -5.33 -21.78
C GLU A 259 6.14 -6.34 -22.35
N PRO A 260 5.74 -7.59 -22.63
CA PRO A 260 6.62 -8.60 -23.21
C PRO A 260 7.37 -8.09 -24.46
N GLY A 261 8.70 -8.18 -24.42
CA GLY A 261 9.58 -7.66 -25.46
C GLY A 261 10.03 -6.21 -25.27
N GLY A 262 9.47 -5.48 -24.33
CA GLY A 262 9.96 -4.16 -23.95
C GLY A 262 11.26 -4.21 -23.13
N PRO A 263 12.03 -3.10 -23.09
CA PRO A 263 13.39 -3.14 -22.51
C PRO A 263 13.41 -3.47 -21.02
N VAL A 264 12.49 -2.95 -20.21
CA VAL A 264 12.41 -3.25 -18.77
C VAL A 264 11.97 -4.70 -18.55
N TRP A 265 10.95 -5.16 -19.32
CA TRP A 265 10.51 -6.54 -19.27
C TRP A 265 11.64 -7.51 -19.60
N THR A 266 12.42 -7.22 -20.66
CA THR A 266 13.54 -8.07 -21.11
C THR A 266 14.58 -8.20 -20.00
N ILE A 267 15.02 -7.08 -19.40
CA ILE A 267 15.99 -7.10 -18.31
C ILE A 267 15.50 -7.97 -17.14
N LEU A 268 14.28 -7.75 -16.68
CA LEU A 268 13.74 -8.45 -15.52
C LEU A 268 13.47 -9.93 -15.81
N ASN A 269 13.02 -10.25 -17.04
CA ASN A 269 12.79 -11.63 -17.48
C ASN A 269 14.10 -12.44 -17.56
N GLU A 270 15.18 -11.83 -18.05
CA GLU A 270 16.51 -12.46 -18.05
C GLU A 270 17.02 -12.76 -16.64
N LEU A 271 16.66 -11.92 -15.67
CA LEU A 271 16.98 -12.12 -14.25
C LEU A 271 16.05 -13.10 -13.53
N GLY A 272 14.97 -13.55 -14.18
CA GLY A 272 13.94 -14.38 -13.58
C GLY A 272 13.10 -13.66 -12.52
N ILE A 273 13.07 -12.31 -12.54
CA ILE A 273 12.32 -11.49 -11.59
C ILE A 273 10.91 -11.24 -12.11
N PRO A 274 9.85 -11.67 -11.39
CA PRO A 274 8.47 -11.38 -11.76
C PRO A 274 8.20 -9.88 -11.86
N LEU A 275 7.62 -9.45 -12.98
CA LEU A 275 7.17 -8.09 -13.20
C LEU A 275 5.66 -7.99 -12.95
N ILE A 276 5.27 -7.21 -11.94
CA ILE A 276 3.88 -6.96 -11.60
C ILE A 276 3.44 -5.64 -12.24
N LEU A 277 2.54 -5.76 -13.22
CA LEU A 277 1.91 -4.59 -13.84
C LEU A 277 0.56 -4.34 -13.22
N ILE A 278 0.33 -3.13 -12.74
CA ILE A 278 -1.01 -2.68 -12.40
C ILE A 278 -1.64 -2.15 -13.69
N LYS A 279 -2.16 -3.08 -14.53
CA LYS A 279 -2.68 -2.78 -15.88
C LYS A 279 -3.73 -1.69 -15.86
N ASP A 280 -4.69 -1.76 -14.96
CA ASP A 280 -5.77 -0.77 -14.83
C ASP A 280 -5.26 0.65 -14.55
N SER A 281 -4.02 0.80 -14.08
CA SER A 281 -3.38 2.11 -13.89
C SER A 281 -2.91 2.74 -15.19
N PHE A 282 -2.63 1.93 -16.21
CA PHE A 282 -2.25 2.40 -17.53
C PHE A 282 -3.48 2.65 -18.41
N ASP A 283 -4.56 1.91 -18.21
CA ASP A 283 -5.80 1.99 -18.97
C ASP A 283 -6.77 2.99 -18.32
N GLN A 284 -6.40 4.28 -18.30
CA GLN A 284 -7.28 5.33 -17.77
C GLN A 284 -8.39 5.76 -18.75
N LYS A 285 -8.97 4.87 -19.49
CA LYS A 285 -10.35 5.09 -19.88
C LYS A 285 -11.15 4.73 -18.63
N PRO A 286 -12.00 5.64 -18.10
CA PRO A 286 -13.06 5.18 -17.24
C PRO A 286 -13.82 4.19 -18.11
N GLU A 287 -13.58 2.88 -17.92
CA GLU A 287 -14.53 1.90 -18.39
C GLU A 287 -15.85 2.43 -17.88
N ALA A 288 -16.78 2.64 -18.79
CA ALA A 288 -18.12 3.11 -18.46
C ALA A 288 -18.52 2.28 -17.24
N HIS A 289 -18.61 2.94 -16.10
CA HIS A 289 -18.76 2.28 -14.83
C HIS A 289 -19.96 1.37 -14.96
N PHE A 290 -19.77 0.06 -14.87
CA PHE A 290 -20.84 -0.92 -14.73
C PHE A 290 -21.51 -0.77 -13.36
N TYR A 291 -21.75 0.46 -12.94
CA TYR A 291 -22.39 0.78 -11.69
C TYR A 291 -23.83 1.16 -12.01
N GLU A 292 -24.73 0.22 -11.71
CA GLU A 292 -26.09 0.62 -11.45
C GLU A 292 -26.08 1.72 -10.39
N SER A 293 -27.00 2.66 -10.48
CA SER A 293 -27.09 3.94 -9.78
C SER A 293 -27.02 3.93 -8.23
N ASP A 294 -26.74 2.79 -7.60
CA ASP A 294 -26.72 2.58 -6.15
C ASP A 294 -25.34 2.04 -5.66
N SER A 295 -24.24 2.60 -6.14
CA SER A 295 -22.91 2.10 -5.80
C SER A 295 -22.40 2.68 -4.49
N ASP A 296 -22.79 2.09 -3.38
CA ASP A 296 -22.23 2.35 -2.07
C ASP A 296 -20.83 1.76 -1.95
N CYS A 297 -20.01 2.34 -1.07
CA CYS A 297 -18.75 1.71 -0.70
C CYS A 297 -19.02 0.47 0.14
N LEU A 298 -18.59 -0.70 -0.31
CA LEU A 298 -18.72 -1.99 0.40
C LEU A 298 -17.37 -2.46 0.98
N ALA A 299 -16.24 -1.90 0.51
CA ALA A 299 -14.90 -2.34 0.89
C ALA A 299 -14.42 -1.81 2.25
N TYR A 300 -15.15 -0.89 2.85
CA TYR A 300 -14.78 -0.22 4.12
C TYR A 300 -14.57 -1.17 5.32
N GLY A 301 -15.04 -2.41 5.21
CA GLY A 301 -14.85 -3.41 6.25
C GLY A 301 -13.49 -4.10 6.21
N LEU A 302 -12.81 -4.12 5.05
CA LEU A 302 -11.57 -4.89 4.87
C LEU A 302 -10.31 -4.16 5.28
N CYS A 303 -10.24 -2.85 5.11
CA CYS A 303 -9.05 -2.07 5.35
C CYS A 303 -9.37 -0.68 5.90
N GLY A 304 -8.45 -0.14 6.68
CA GLY A 304 -8.54 1.20 7.22
C GLY A 304 -7.16 1.80 7.42
N GLU A 305 -7.09 2.99 7.98
CA GLU A 305 -5.85 3.66 8.34
C GLU A 305 -5.86 3.98 9.85
N ILE A 306 -4.74 3.73 10.53
CA ILE A 306 -4.51 4.19 11.91
C ILE A 306 -3.33 5.15 11.88
N ARG A 307 -3.53 6.34 12.42
CA ARG A 307 -2.57 7.43 12.34
C ARG A 307 -1.73 7.54 13.62
N HIS A 308 -0.62 8.30 13.51
CA HIS A 308 0.30 8.57 14.62
C HIS A 308 -0.36 9.22 15.85
N ASN A 309 -1.45 9.94 15.66
CA ASN A 309 -2.23 10.57 16.71
C ASN A 309 -3.39 9.69 17.23
N GLY A 310 -3.47 8.45 16.80
CA GLY A 310 -4.51 7.50 17.21
C GLY A 310 -5.80 7.55 16.40
N ASP A 311 -5.96 8.48 15.47
CA ASP A 311 -7.15 8.53 14.62
C ASP A 311 -7.29 7.27 13.79
N VAL A 312 -8.49 6.71 13.79
CA VAL A 312 -8.90 5.58 12.96
C VAL A 312 -9.75 6.11 11.82
N GLN A 313 -9.33 5.81 10.60
CA GLN A 313 -10.04 6.22 9.40
C GLN A 313 -10.70 5.05 8.69
N LEU A 314 -11.88 5.29 8.15
CA LEU A 314 -12.69 4.28 7.46
C LEU A 314 -11.99 3.72 6.21
N CYS A 315 -11.14 4.51 5.56
CA CYS A 315 -10.51 4.16 4.30
C CYS A 315 -9.03 4.54 4.31
N SER A 316 -8.16 3.65 3.83
CA SER A 316 -6.73 3.92 3.67
C SER A 316 -6.43 4.99 2.61
N ASP A 317 -7.33 5.15 1.62
CA ASP A 317 -7.21 6.17 0.59
C ASP A 317 -7.73 7.56 1.03
N SER A 318 -8.16 7.70 2.29
CA SER A 318 -8.60 8.99 2.85
C SER A 318 -7.46 9.96 3.16
N TYR A 319 -6.26 9.43 3.27
CA TYR A 319 -5.00 10.18 3.49
C TYR A 319 -5.04 11.20 4.64
N GLY A 320 -5.79 10.89 5.69
CA GLY A 320 -5.91 11.76 6.85
C GLY A 320 -6.99 12.83 6.74
N ASN A 321 -7.90 12.73 5.78
CA ASN A 321 -9.07 13.61 5.72
C ASN A 321 -9.97 13.38 6.95
N PRO A 322 -10.19 14.40 7.80
CA PRO A 322 -11.00 14.26 9.02
C PRO A 322 -12.43 13.78 8.77
N GLU A 323 -12.97 14.00 7.55
CA GLU A 323 -14.30 13.52 7.18
C GLU A 323 -14.42 11.99 7.23
N TYR A 324 -13.31 11.26 7.12
CA TYR A 324 -13.26 9.81 7.15
C TYR A 324 -12.90 9.24 8.53
N THR A 325 -12.69 10.11 9.53
CA THR A 325 -12.34 9.68 10.89
C THR A 325 -13.56 9.11 11.60
N ILE A 326 -13.44 7.86 12.04
CA ILE A 326 -14.50 7.10 12.72
C ILE A 326 -14.31 7.03 14.23
N GLY A 327 -13.16 7.43 14.74
CA GLY A 327 -12.84 7.48 16.17
C GLY A 327 -11.35 7.60 16.41
N ASN A 328 -10.96 7.52 17.68
CA ASN A 328 -9.56 7.55 18.11
C ASN A 328 -9.27 6.37 19.02
N ILE A 329 -8.23 5.59 18.68
CA ILE A 329 -7.88 4.34 19.38
C ILE A 329 -7.36 4.59 20.80
N PHE A 330 -6.92 5.82 21.10
CA PHE A 330 -6.49 6.20 22.46
C PHE A 330 -7.64 6.59 23.38
N GLU A 331 -8.81 6.86 22.81
CA GLU A 331 -10.02 7.21 23.56
C GLU A 331 -10.93 5.98 23.78
N ARG A 332 -11.00 5.08 22.79
CA ARG A 332 -11.89 3.91 22.80
C ARG A 332 -11.22 2.69 22.18
N PRO A 333 -11.54 1.46 22.62
CA PRO A 333 -11.11 0.23 21.95
C PRO A 333 -11.50 0.19 20.46
N LEU A 334 -10.62 -0.33 19.62
CA LEU A 334 -10.85 -0.39 18.16
C LEU A 334 -12.13 -1.17 17.81
N ARG A 335 -12.40 -2.27 18.51
CA ARG A 335 -13.65 -3.05 18.34
C ARG A 335 -14.92 -2.21 18.57
N ASP A 336 -14.88 -1.25 19.52
CA ASP A 336 -16.03 -0.39 19.84
C ASP A 336 -16.15 0.73 18.80
N ILE A 337 -15.03 1.23 18.29
CA ILE A 337 -14.99 2.18 17.17
C ILE A 337 -15.62 1.55 15.92
N LEU A 338 -15.28 0.30 15.61
CA LEU A 338 -15.80 -0.41 14.43
C LEU A 338 -17.29 -0.73 14.49
N LYS A 339 -17.87 -0.76 15.70
CA LYS A 339 -19.32 -0.98 15.92
C LYS A 339 -20.09 0.32 16.21
N SER A 340 -19.41 1.47 16.19
CA SER A 340 -20.01 2.74 16.61
C SER A 340 -20.98 3.32 15.58
N ASP A 341 -21.94 4.10 16.08
CA ASP A 341 -22.81 4.91 15.23
C ASP A 341 -22.01 5.91 14.40
N ARG A 342 -20.89 6.41 14.94
CA ARG A 342 -19.99 7.30 14.20
C ARG A 342 -19.47 6.67 12.93
N ARG A 343 -19.12 5.37 12.94
CA ARG A 343 -18.72 4.65 11.72
C ARG A 343 -19.86 4.61 10.71
N ARG A 344 -21.10 4.40 11.16
CA ARG A 344 -22.29 4.41 10.29
C ARG A 344 -22.53 5.79 9.69
N GLU A 345 -22.50 6.83 10.51
CA GLU A 345 -22.64 8.22 10.05
C GLU A 345 -21.59 8.60 8.97
N VAL A 346 -20.33 8.20 9.20
CA VAL A 346 -19.27 8.45 8.22
C VAL A 346 -19.52 7.68 6.92
N LEU A 347 -19.92 6.42 7.03
CA LEU A 347 -20.26 5.59 5.86
C LEU A 347 -21.43 6.17 5.08
N ASP A 348 -22.53 6.51 5.75
CA ASP A 348 -23.73 7.10 5.14
C ASP A 348 -23.37 8.41 4.41
N ARG A 349 -22.53 9.24 5.04
CA ARG A 349 -22.10 10.49 4.45
C ARG A 349 -21.24 10.26 3.19
N ILE A 350 -20.28 9.35 3.20
CA ILE A 350 -19.42 9.09 2.03
C ILE A 350 -20.21 8.44 0.89
N ASN A 351 -21.21 7.62 1.22
CA ASN A 351 -22.12 7.05 0.24
C ASN A 351 -23.04 8.12 -0.33
N GLY A 352 -23.59 9.00 0.51
CA GLY A 352 -24.37 10.17 0.07
C GLY A 352 -23.60 11.13 -0.85
N MET A 353 -22.26 11.21 -0.68
CA MET A 353 -21.37 11.96 -1.59
C MET A 353 -20.98 11.15 -2.84
N LYS A 354 -21.46 9.91 -2.98
CA LYS A 354 -21.06 9.00 -4.05
C LYS A 354 -19.53 8.83 -4.13
N CYS A 355 -18.89 8.67 -2.96
CA CYS A 355 -17.43 8.64 -2.85
C CYS A 355 -16.79 7.58 -3.76
N TYR A 356 -17.40 6.41 -3.86
CA TYR A 356 -16.92 5.34 -4.71
C TYR A 356 -16.87 5.73 -6.19
N GLU A 357 -17.91 6.40 -6.70
CA GLU A 357 -17.98 6.85 -8.09
C GLU A 357 -17.09 8.06 -8.37
N THR A 358 -17.07 9.02 -7.44
CA THR A 358 -16.54 10.36 -7.71
C THR A 358 -15.15 10.62 -7.14
N ARG A 359 -14.74 9.86 -6.11
CA ARG A 359 -13.54 10.14 -5.33
C ARG A 359 -12.61 8.94 -5.16
N CYS A 360 -13.12 7.72 -5.27
CA CYS A 360 -12.30 6.52 -5.11
C CYS A 360 -11.29 6.41 -6.24
N PRO A 361 -10.00 6.32 -5.95
CA PRO A 361 -9.00 6.14 -7.01
C PRO A 361 -9.22 4.79 -7.70
N HIS A 362 -9.41 4.80 -9.02
CA HIS A 362 -9.76 3.60 -9.81
C HIS A 362 -8.78 2.41 -9.66
N ASN A 363 -7.60 2.70 -9.17
CA ASN A 363 -6.53 1.71 -9.00
C ASN A 363 -6.23 1.42 -7.55
N SER A 364 -7.06 1.94 -6.62
CA SER A 364 -6.88 1.65 -5.22
C SER A 364 -7.39 0.27 -4.86
N ARG A 365 -6.87 -0.26 -3.78
CA ARG A 365 -7.31 -1.53 -3.22
C ARG A 365 -8.79 -1.51 -2.89
N GLY A 366 -9.27 -0.43 -2.27
CA GLY A 366 -10.68 -0.24 -1.95
C GLY A 366 -11.57 -0.26 -3.19
N HIS A 367 -11.13 0.33 -4.30
CA HIS A 367 -11.87 0.32 -5.56
C HIS A 367 -12.02 -1.11 -6.12
N HIS A 368 -10.94 -1.88 -6.14
CA HIS A 368 -10.99 -3.26 -6.63
C HIS A 368 -11.89 -4.16 -5.79
N HIS A 369 -11.85 -4.04 -4.46
CA HIS A 369 -12.77 -4.77 -3.59
C HIS A 369 -14.22 -4.38 -3.83
N ASN A 370 -14.53 -3.09 -3.94
CA ASN A 370 -15.86 -2.61 -4.24
C ASN A 370 -16.41 -3.21 -5.53
N ARG A 371 -15.60 -3.23 -6.61
CA ARG A 371 -16.00 -3.81 -7.89
C ARG A 371 -16.41 -5.28 -7.73
N VAL A 372 -15.64 -6.05 -6.99
CA VAL A 372 -15.93 -7.46 -6.73
C VAL A 372 -17.20 -7.62 -5.88
N PHE A 373 -17.32 -6.84 -4.81
CA PHE A 373 -18.46 -6.93 -3.91
C PHE A 373 -19.77 -6.52 -4.59
N HIS A 374 -19.75 -5.50 -5.46
CA HIS A 374 -20.93 -5.16 -6.27
C HIS A 374 -21.30 -6.25 -7.27
N GLN A 375 -20.33 -6.95 -7.87
CA GLN A 375 -20.63 -8.13 -8.70
C GLN A 375 -21.31 -9.23 -7.88
N ILE A 376 -20.81 -9.52 -6.67
CA ILE A 376 -21.43 -10.50 -5.78
C ILE A 376 -22.85 -10.06 -5.38
N GLU A 377 -23.06 -8.76 -5.08
CA GLU A 377 -24.39 -8.23 -4.77
C GLU A 377 -25.37 -8.35 -5.93
N ALA A 378 -24.93 -8.10 -7.15
CA ALA A 378 -25.75 -8.29 -8.35
C ALA A 378 -26.15 -9.77 -8.52
N MET A 379 -25.20 -10.69 -8.31
CA MET A 379 -25.48 -12.13 -8.36
C MET A 379 -26.41 -12.57 -7.22
N ARG A 380 -26.24 -12.02 -6.03
CA ARG A 380 -27.14 -12.29 -4.88
C ARG A 380 -28.57 -11.86 -5.17
N ARG A 381 -28.76 -10.65 -5.72
CA ARG A 381 -30.08 -10.14 -6.15
C ARG A 381 -30.72 -11.00 -7.25
N ALA A 382 -29.89 -11.58 -8.11
CA ALA A 382 -30.31 -12.49 -9.16
C ALA A 382 -30.55 -13.94 -8.70
N GLY A 383 -30.35 -14.26 -7.42
CA GLY A 383 -30.50 -15.62 -6.89
C GLY A 383 -29.40 -16.61 -7.32
N LYS A 384 -28.25 -16.12 -7.76
CA LYS A 384 -27.13 -16.89 -8.34
C LYS A 384 -25.96 -17.15 -7.37
N MET A 385 -26.26 -17.34 -6.09
CA MET A 385 -25.21 -17.51 -5.07
C MET A 385 -24.43 -18.83 -5.20
N ASP A 386 -24.99 -19.85 -5.85
CA ASP A 386 -24.26 -21.09 -6.14
C ASP A 386 -23.16 -20.85 -7.18
N GLU A 387 -23.41 -19.99 -8.19
CA GLU A 387 -22.37 -19.58 -9.14
C GLU A 387 -21.23 -18.80 -8.42
N VAL A 388 -21.57 -17.96 -7.45
CA VAL A 388 -20.58 -17.23 -6.62
C VAL A 388 -19.75 -18.23 -5.79
N ALA A 389 -20.36 -19.26 -5.22
CA ALA A 389 -19.66 -20.28 -4.46
C ALA A 389 -18.62 -21.01 -5.33
N GLY A 390 -19.05 -21.49 -6.52
CA GLY A 390 -18.16 -22.15 -7.47
C GLY A 390 -16.98 -21.24 -7.88
N TRP A 391 -17.28 -19.99 -8.20
CA TRP A 391 -16.24 -19.00 -8.55
C TRP A 391 -15.24 -18.74 -7.41
N ILE A 392 -15.69 -18.67 -6.14
CA ILE A 392 -14.81 -18.53 -4.98
C ILE A 392 -13.94 -19.78 -4.79
N ASP A 393 -14.50 -20.98 -4.97
CA ASP A 393 -13.78 -22.25 -4.83
C ASP A 393 -12.70 -22.40 -5.93
N ASP A 394 -13.03 -22.07 -7.19
CA ASP A 394 -12.08 -22.04 -8.30
C ASP A 394 -10.91 -21.08 -8.00
N MET A 395 -11.23 -19.91 -7.44
CA MET A 395 -10.21 -18.91 -7.09
C MET A 395 -9.35 -19.35 -5.93
N ARG A 396 -9.91 -20.01 -4.92
CA ARG A 396 -9.13 -20.62 -3.82
C ARG A 396 -8.16 -21.67 -4.36
N ALA A 397 -8.59 -22.51 -5.29
CA ALA A 397 -7.75 -23.51 -5.91
C ALA A 397 -6.53 -22.90 -6.63
N CYS A 398 -6.67 -21.68 -7.16
CA CYS A 398 -5.58 -20.94 -7.83
C CYS A 398 -4.65 -20.18 -6.88
N THR A 399 -4.99 -20.07 -5.58
CA THR A 399 -4.32 -19.16 -4.64
C THR A 399 -3.52 -19.87 -3.54
N HIS A 400 -3.29 -21.17 -3.64
CA HIS A 400 -2.66 -21.97 -2.58
C HIS A 400 -1.29 -21.46 -2.10
N ASP A 401 -0.58 -20.64 -2.85
CA ASP A 401 0.75 -20.11 -2.50
C ASP A 401 0.79 -18.61 -2.19
N LEU A 402 -0.36 -17.94 -2.10
CA LEU A 402 -0.40 -16.47 -1.96
C LEU A 402 -0.49 -15.99 -0.49
N GLY A 403 0.21 -16.65 0.45
CA GLY A 403 0.28 -16.20 1.85
C GLY A 403 0.76 -14.76 2.06
N HIS A 404 1.18 -14.08 0.99
CA HIS A 404 1.68 -12.71 0.98
C HIS A 404 0.81 -11.74 0.17
N SER A 405 -0.35 -12.16 -0.29
CA SER A 405 -1.23 -11.38 -1.19
C SER A 405 -1.78 -10.09 -0.60
N PHE A 406 -1.72 -9.92 0.72
CA PHE A 406 -2.11 -8.66 1.38
C PHE A 406 -1.30 -7.46 0.93
N PHE A 407 -0.08 -7.68 0.46
CA PHE A 407 0.90 -6.62 0.34
C PHE A 407 1.39 -6.40 -1.09
N ILE A 408 1.06 -7.30 -2.00
CA ILE A 408 1.56 -7.25 -3.40
C ILE A 408 0.62 -6.50 -4.33
#